data_cbddb9b05bc921e7dce5049340389af6
#
_entry.id   cbddb9b05bc921e7dce5049340389af6
#
_cell.length_a   1.000
_cell.length_b   1.000
_cell.length_c   1.000
_cell.angle_alpha   90.00
_cell.angle_beta   90.00
_cell.angle_gamma   90.00
#
_symmetry.space_group_name_H-M   'P 1'
#
loop_
_entity.id
_entity.type
_entity.pdbx_description
1 polymer ?
#
loop_
_entity_poly.entity_id
_entity_poly.type
_entity_poly.pdbx_seq_one_letter_code
_entity_poly.pdbx_strand_id
1 'polypeptide(L)'
;MSEHSVTAPAPVPALPDRRDFVRRVSGSVAALSLAGTSSALAQGPQQMSGAATVERQVTQPRWQGPPRLKFAAIGLNHGHITGMTEAVIRGGGEIKWVYATEPALLKQFQARFPNATLARSEAEVLDDAEIKVVLSASIPDERAPLGMRVMKAGKDFIADKPGITSLAQLAEVRRVQAETKRIYSIVYSERFENRATVKAGELVKAGAIGNVVQTIGLGPHRAGFKGRPEWFFDAARYGGILVDIASHQADQFLFFTGSTKAEVVASQAGNVHTSQYPKFQDFGDMLVRGDQGTGYIRVDWFTPDGLPTWGDGRLTILGTDGFIEIRKNVDIAGRPGSSHLFLSDKKQTTYVDTTGVELTYGRQIVSDVLDRTETAMTQAHCFLAMQLVLEAQQRAGSPLLES
;
A
#
# COMPACT_ATOMS: atom_id res chain seq x y z
N MET A 1 -24.38 -57.03 -40.98
CA MET A 1 -23.67 -55.97 -41.70
C MET A 1 -24.63 -54.81 -41.82
N SER A 2 -24.55 -53.85 -40.94
CA SER A 2 -25.33 -52.61 -40.99
C SER A 2 -24.34 -51.44 -40.84
N GLU A 3 -24.18 -50.70 -41.94
CA GLU A 3 -23.31 -49.53 -42.03
C GLU A 3 -23.93 -48.38 -41.25
N HIS A 4 -23.23 -47.86 -40.22
CA HIS A 4 -23.56 -46.61 -39.58
C HIS A 4 -22.93 -45.43 -40.37
N SER A 5 -23.80 -44.69 -41.02
CA SER A 5 -23.49 -43.41 -41.66
C SER A 5 -23.14 -42.38 -40.58
N VAL A 6 -21.90 -41.87 -40.55
CA VAL A 6 -21.46 -40.76 -39.73
C VAL A 6 -21.72 -39.46 -40.52
N THR A 7 -22.72 -38.70 -40.06
CA THR A 7 -22.96 -37.34 -40.60
C THR A 7 -21.94 -36.37 -40.03
N ALA A 8 -21.31 -35.59 -40.91
CA ALA A 8 -20.36 -34.53 -40.58
C ALA A 8 -21.04 -33.40 -39.80
N PRO A 9 -20.35 -32.76 -38.84
CA PRO A 9 -20.93 -31.64 -38.10
C PRO A 9 -21.08 -30.38 -38.95
N ALA A 10 -22.15 -29.63 -38.69
CA ALA A 10 -22.46 -28.38 -39.40
C ALA A 10 -21.37 -27.32 -39.14
N PRO A 11 -21.08 -26.43 -40.09
CA PRO A 11 -20.06 -25.40 -39.95
C PRO A 11 -20.45 -24.37 -38.86
N VAL A 12 -19.49 -24.04 -37.97
CA VAL A 12 -19.61 -23.02 -36.96
C VAL A 12 -19.69 -21.64 -37.64
N PRO A 13 -20.68 -20.78 -37.30
CA PRO A 13 -20.78 -19.45 -37.89
C PRO A 13 -19.57 -18.60 -37.53
N ALA A 14 -19.00 -17.93 -38.53
CA ALA A 14 -17.86 -17.02 -38.36
C ALA A 14 -18.25 -15.84 -37.46
N LEU A 15 -17.36 -15.49 -36.51
CA LEU A 15 -17.50 -14.32 -35.66
C LEU A 15 -17.48 -13.04 -36.55
N PRO A 16 -18.34 -12.04 -36.25
CA PRO A 16 -18.39 -10.80 -37.02
C PRO A 16 -17.07 -10.04 -36.93
N ASP A 17 -16.61 -9.48 -38.03
CA ASP A 17 -15.38 -8.68 -38.14
C ASP A 17 -15.51 -7.43 -37.22
N ARG A 18 -14.39 -7.07 -36.61
CA ARG A 18 -14.23 -5.92 -35.70
C ARG A 18 -14.74 -4.60 -36.33
N ARG A 19 -14.69 -4.48 -37.67
CA ARG A 19 -15.18 -3.33 -38.43
C ARG A 19 -16.71 -3.25 -38.50
N ASP A 20 -17.41 -4.37 -38.48
CA ASP A 20 -18.86 -4.42 -38.48
C ASP A 20 -19.48 -4.11 -37.11
N PHE A 21 -18.77 -4.43 -36.02
CA PHE A 21 -19.16 -4.03 -34.67
C PHE A 21 -19.13 -2.51 -34.49
N VAL A 22 -18.05 -1.85 -34.96
CA VAL A 22 -17.89 -0.38 -34.86
C VAL A 22 -18.96 0.35 -35.71
N ARG A 23 -19.33 -0.15 -36.88
CA ARG A 23 -20.39 0.45 -37.72
C ARG A 23 -21.80 0.38 -37.12
N ARG A 24 -22.08 -0.68 -36.33
CA ARG A 24 -23.41 -0.83 -35.68
C ARG A 24 -23.60 0.05 -34.46
N VAL A 25 -22.52 0.42 -33.79
CA VAL A 25 -22.57 1.34 -32.62
C VAL A 25 -22.63 2.81 -33.04
N SER A 26 -22.14 3.17 -34.22
CA SER A 26 -22.12 4.55 -34.72
C SER A 26 -23.46 5.02 -35.34
N GLY A 27 -24.46 4.16 -35.49
CA GLY A 27 -25.73 4.45 -36.20
C GLY A 27 -26.90 4.98 -35.35
N SER A 28 -26.75 5.17 -34.06
CA SER A 28 -27.88 5.51 -33.17
C SER A 28 -27.73 6.84 -32.40
N VAL A 29 -26.95 7.79 -32.89
CA VAL A 29 -26.92 9.14 -32.33
C VAL A 29 -27.15 10.15 -33.45
N ALA A 30 -28.41 10.36 -33.82
CA ALA A 30 -28.83 11.52 -34.58
C ALA A 30 -30.16 12.05 -34.02
N ALA A 31 -30.15 13.37 -33.74
CA ALA A 31 -31.26 14.28 -33.51
C ALA A 31 -31.77 14.41 -32.06
N LEU A 32 -31.21 15.40 -31.39
CA LEU A 32 -31.99 16.42 -30.67
C LEU A 32 -31.12 17.67 -30.49
N SER A 33 -31.18 18.56 -31.47
CA SER A 33 -30.66 19.93 -31.36
C SER A 33 -31.78 20.80 -30.76
N LEU A 34 -31.53 21.41 -29.61
CA LEU A 34 -32.22 22.59 -29.12
C LEU A 34 -31.21 23.60 -28.61
N ALA A 35 -31.28 24.77 -29.19
CA ALA A 35 -30.44 25.92 -28.97
C ALA A 35 -30.52 26.42 -27.51
N GLY A 36 -29.37 26.66 -26.92
CA GLY A 36 -29.20 27.40 -25.69
C GLY A 36 -27.81 28.00 -25.67
N THR A 37 -27.71 29.30 -25.98
CA THR A 37 -26.50 30.10 -25.85
C THR A 37 -26.11 30.18 -24.40
N SER A 38 -24.93 29.66 -24.05
CA SER A 38 -24.27 29.94 -22.76
C SER A 38 -22.78 30.07 -22.98
N SER A 39 -22.28 31.21 -22.57
CA SER A 39 -20.91 31.70 -22.65
C SER A 39 -19.95 30.68 -22.04
N ALA A 40 -19.02 30.19 -22.84
CA ALA A 40 -17.88 29.44 -22.38
C ALA A 40 -16.90 30.38 -21.65
N LEU A 41 -16.96 30.43 -20.34
CA LEU A 41 -15.87 30.91 -19.50
C LEU A 41 -14.80 29.83 -19.49
N ALA A 42 -13.66 30.15 -20.05
CA ALA A 42 -12.44 29.33 -19.96
C ALA A 42 -12.09 29.13 -18.48
N GLN A 43 -12.39 27.94 -17.94
CA GLN A 43 -11.85 27.52 -16.66
C GLN A 43 -10.40 27.08 -16.90
N GLY A 44 -9.45 27.87 -16.34
CA GLY A 44 -8.07 27.48 -16.24
C GLY A 44 -7.91 26.16 -15.46
N PRO A 45 -6.73 25.51 -15.53
CA PRO A 45 -6.52 24.23 -14.89
C PRO A 45 -6.78 24.36 -13.38
N GLN A 46 -7.89 23.76 -12.93
CA GLN A 46 -8.14 23.58 -11.51
C GLN A 46 -6.98 22.77 -10.95
N GLN A 47 -6.20 23.38 -10.07
CA GLN A 47 -5.37 22.67 -9.12
C GLN A 47 -6.31 21.67 -8.40
N MET A 48 -6.18 20.41 -8.74
CA MET A 48 -6.76 19.35 -7.92
C MET A 48 -5.94 19.29 -6.63
N SER A 49 -6.29 20.16 -5.67
CA SER A 49 -6.14 19.79 -4.27
C SER A 49 -6.79 18.43 -4.16
N GLY A 50 -6.03 17.39 -3.78
CA GLY A 50 -6.61 16.08 -3.54
C GLY A 50 -7.82 16.30 -2.65
N ALA A 51 -9.01 16.15 -3.22
CA ALA A 51 -10.21 16.03 -2.45
C ALA A 51 -9.99 14.77 -1.62
N ALA A 52 -9.43 14.96 -0.43
CA ALA A 52 -9.66 14.05 0.65
C ALA A 52 -11.17 13.89 0.62
N THR A 53 -11.63 12.73 0.14
CA THR A 53 -13.00 12.31 0.35
C THR A 53 -13.28 12.66 1.79
N VAL A 54 -14.25 13.53 2.03
CA VAL A 54 -14.66 13.92 3.38
C VAL A 54 -15.26 12.66 3.99
N GLU A 55 -14.38 11.71 4.35
CA GLU A 55 -14.67 10.79 5.40
C GLU A 55 -15.01 11.72 6.57
N ARG A 56 -16.23 11.68 7.05
CA ARG A 56 -16.54 12.23 8.37
C ARG A 56 -15.50 11.58 9.26
N GLN A 57 -14.43 12.31 9.56
CA GLN A 57 -13.34 11.79 10.36
C GLN A 57 -13.92 11.53 11.74
N VAL A 58 -14.39 10.30 11.96
CA VAL A 58 -14.58 9.82 13.31
C VAL A 58 -13.20 9.93 13.92
N THR A 59 -13.06 10.90 14.83
CA THR A 59 -11.79 11.23 15.47
C THR A 59 -11.27 9.96 16.11
N GLN A 60 -10.12 9.46 15.63
CA GLN A 60 -9.52 8.28 16.24
C GLN A 60 -9.19 8.55 17.69
N PRO A 61 -9.45 7.60 18.61
CA PRO A 61 -9.08 7.76 20.01
C PRO A 61 -7.59 8.08 20.13
N ARG A 62 -7.27 9.11 20.90
CA ARG A 62 -5.90 9.49 21.21
C ARG A 62 -5.59 9.13 22.65
N TRP A 63 -4.34 8.83 22.90
CA TRP A 63 -3.83 8.72 24.27
C TRP A 63 -4.09 10.02 25.04
N GLN A 64 -4.69 9.92 26.23
CA GLN A 64 -5.08 11.06 27.04
C GLN A 64 -4.15 11.31 28.25
N GLY A 65 -3.20 10.38 28.50
CA GLY A 65 -2.23 10.51 29.58
C GLY A 65 -0.99 11.32 29.19
N PRO A 66 -0.01 11.44 30.10
CA PRO A 66 1.29 12.01 29.78
C PRO A 66 1.98 11.20 28.67
N PRO A 67 2.90 11.80 27.91
CA PRO A 67 3.65 11.10 26.88
C PRO A 67 4.29 9.81 27.41
N ARG A 68 4.10 8.70 26.69
CA ARG A 68 4.62 7.38 27.04
C ARG A 68 6.09 7.21 26.61
N LEU A 69 6.47 7.81 25.50
CA LEU A 69 7.84 7.82 24.98
C LEU A 69 8.09 9.07 24.14
N LYS A 70 9.36 9.44 23.98
CA LYS A 70 9.81 10.44 23.01
C LYS A 70 10.35 9.77 21.77
N PHE A 71 10.05 10.36 20.60
CA PHE A 71 10.50 9.88 19.30
C PHE A 71 11.01 11.02 18.42
N ALA A 72 11.66 10.63 17.33
CA ALA A 72 12.18 11.54 16.31
C ALA A 72 11.75 11.13 14.90
N ALA A 73 11.80 12.07 13.96
CA ALA A 73 11.67 11.81 12.52
C ALA A 73 12.98 12.19 11.81
N ILE A 74 13.53 11.27 11.00
CA ILE A 74 14.73 11.49 10.18
C ILE A 74 14.41 11.13 8.73
N GLY A 75 14.60 12.08 7.79
CA GLY A 75 14.28 11.88 6.37
C GLY A 75 12.77 12.01 6.10
N LEU A 76 12.41 13.00 5.28
CA LEU A 76 11.03 13.45 5.07
C LEU A 76 10.59 13.38 3.60
N ASN A 77 11.30 12.63 2.77
CA ASN A 77 11.18 12.65 1.30
C ASN A 77 9.87 12.05 0.78
N HIS A 78 9.10 11.38 1.63
CA HIS A 78 7.78 10.87 1.28
C HIS A 78 6.71 11.35 2.27
N GLY A 79 5.53 11.75 1.74
CA GLY A 79 4.44 12.35 2.51
C GLY A 79 3.84 11.46 3.60
N HIS A 80 4.06 10.16 3.57
CA HIS A 80 3.61 9.21 4.60
C HIS A 80 4.17 9.51 6.00
N ILE A 81 5.30 10.25 6.09
CA ILE A 81 5.88 10.62 7.39
C ILE A 81 4.88 11.36 8.28
N THR A 82 3.96 12.14 7.69
CA THR A 82 2.90 12.82 8.44
C THR A 82 1.96 11.83 9.11
N GLY A 83 1.42 10.88 8.38
CA GLY A 83 0.54 9.83 8.92
C GLY A 83 1.24 8.92 9.94
N MET A 84 2.50 8.58 9.70
CA MET A 84 3.32 7.80 10.63
C MET A 84 3.50 8.53 11.96
N THR A 85 3.84 9.83 11.89
CA THR A 85 3.99 10.70 13.07
C THR A 85 2.66 10.80 13.85
N GLU A 86 1.54 11.01 13.16
CA GLU A 86 0.22 11.07 13.77
C GLU A 86 -0.19 9.75 14.45
N ALA A 87 0.15 8.61 13.85
CA ALA A 87 -0.13 7.30 14.43
C ALA A 87 0.61 7.11 15.76
N VAL A 88 1.90 7.45 15.82
CA VAL A 88 2.71 7.35 17.05
C VAL A 88 2.23 8.33 18.10
N ILE A 89 1.86 9.56 17.72
CA ILE A 89 1.26 10.55 18.66
C ILE A 89 -0.08 10.03 19.21
N ARG A 90 -0.93 9.43 18.37
CA ARG A 90 -2.18 8.79 18.79
C ARG A 90 -1.93 7.71 19.85
N GLY A 91 -0.83 6.98 19.73
CA GLY A 91 -0.40 5.93 20.65
C GLY A 91 0.22 6.42 21.96
N GLY A 92 0.45 7.73 22.10
CA GLY A 92 1.08 8.34 23.28
C GLY A 92 2.55 8.74 23.10
N GLY A 93 3.06 8.73 21.85
CA GLY A 93 4.39 9.27 21.57
C GLY A 93 4.41 10.80 21.54
N GLU A 94 5.52 11.37 21.96
CA GLU A 94 5.84 12.80 21.85
C GLU A 94 6.99 12.99 20.86
N ILE A 95 6.75 13.80 19.80
CA ILE A 95 7.82 14.14 18.89
C ILE A 95 8.76 15.17 19.51
N LYS A 96 10.04 14.83 19.62
CA LYS A 96 11.08 15.73 20.14
C LYS A 96 11.90 16.33 19.03
N TRP A 97 12.44 15.50 18.13
CA TRP A 97 13.35 15.94 17.09
C TRP A 97 12.84 15.66 15.69
N VAL A 98 13.19 16.54 14.76
CA VAL A 98 13.11 16.30 13.32
C VAL A 98 14.41 16.68 12.63
N TYR A 99 14.87 15.80 11.72
CA TYR A 99 16.06 16.04 10.89
C TYR A 99 15.81 15.64 9.45
N ALA A 100 16.16 16.51 8.52
CA ALA A 100 16.26 16.25 7.08
C ALA A 100 17.24 17.21 6.46
N THR A 101 17.78 16.88 5.30
CA THR A 101 18.70 17.73 4.55
C THR A 101 17.98 18.77 3.68
N GLU A 102 16.66 18.61 3.46
CA GLU A 102 15.85 19.48 2.61
C GLU A 102 15.07 20.51 3.42
N PRO A 103 15.47 21.81 3.37
CA PRO A 103 14.82 22.85 4.19
C PRO A 103 13.32 23.02 3.92
N ALA A 104 12.88 22.77 2.67
CA ALA A 104 11.47 22.86 2.31
C ALA A 104 10.63 21.79 3.01
N LEU A 105 11.13 20.55 3.11
CA LEU A 105 10.47 19.46 3.79
C LEU A 105 10.43 19.69 5.31
N LEU A 106 11.51 20.20 5.90
CA LEU A 106 11.54 20.58 7.32
C LEU A 106 10.49 21.65 7.62
N LYS A 107 10.38 22.70 6.79
CA LYS A 107 9.36 23.74 6.97
C LYS A 107 7.94 23.18 6.90
N GLN A 108 7.66 22.29 5.94
CA GLN A 108 6.34 21.64 5.82
C GLN A 108 6.03 20.76 7.03
N PHE A 109 7.00 19.98 7.48
CA PHE A 109 6.84 19.11 8.63
C PHE A 109 6.60 19.91 9.93
N GLN A 110 7.37 20.96 10.19
CA GLN A 110 7.20 21.81 11.36
C GLN A 110 5.87 22.59 11.35
N ALA A 111 5.37 22.99 10.18
CA ALA A 111 4.05 23.61 10.08
C ALA A 111 2.93 22.66 10.58
N ARG A 112 3.11 21.34 10.40
CA ARG A 112 2.16 20.31 10.88
C ARG A 112 2.43 19.91 12.33
N PHE A 113 3.71 19.85 12.74
CA PHE A 113 4.17 19.41 14.05
C PHE A 113 5.06 20.50 14.69
N PRO A 114 4.47 21.60 15.16
CA PRO A 114 5.22 22.76 15.65
C PRO A 114 6.07 22.47 16.91
N ASN A 115 5.75 21.39 17.63
CA ASN A 115 6.52 20.98 18.81
C ASN A 115 7.80 20.20 18.46
N ALA A 116 7.99 19.80 17.19
CA ALA A 116 9.21 19.14 16.76
C ALA A 116 10.37 20.12 16.70
N THR A 117 11.42 19.91 17.47
CA THR A 117 12.64 20.71 17.43
C THR A 117 13.51 20.27 16.25
N LEU A 118 14.09 21.23 15.55
CA LEU A 118 15.06 20.94 14.47
C LEU A 118 16.38 20.44 15.08
N ALA A 119 16.77 19.22 14.74
CA ALA A 119 18.11 18.74 15.06
C ALA A 119 19.14 19.27 14.03
N ARG A 120 20.33 19.52 14.49
CA ARG A 120 21.47 20.00 13.64
C ARG A 120 22.09 18.89 12.82
N SER A 121 21.94 17.63 13.26
CA SER A 121 22.50 16.46 12.61
C SER A 121 21.73 15.19 12.99
N GLU A 122 21.91 14.12 12.20
CA GLU A 122 21.46 12.77 12.57
C GLU A 122 22.07 12.32 13.92
N ALA A 123 23.35 12.63 14.15
CA ALA A 123 24.04 12.27 15.39
C ALA A 123 23.38 12.87 16.64
N GLU A 124 22.95 14.16 16.57
CA GLU A 124 22.23 14.78 17.69
C GLU A 124 20.96 14.03 18.09
N VAL A 125 20.27 13.47 17.12
CA VAL A 125 19.09 12.61 17.38
C VAL A 125 19.50 11.24 17.95
N LEU A 126 20.54 10.64 17.39
CA LEU A 126 20.96 9.29 17.77
C LEU A 126 21.65 9.27 19.15
N ASP A 127 22.33 10.33 19.54
CA ASP A 127 23.01 10.46 20.84
C ASP A 127 22.04 10.82 21.98
N ASP A 128 20.82 11.30 21.66
CA ASP A 128 19.84 11.67 22.69
C ASP A 128 19.21 10.43 23.33
N ALA A 129 19.53 10.17 24.60
CA ALA A 129 19.06 9.01 25.38
C ALA A 129 17.55 9.01 25.64
N GLU A 130 16.86 10.16 25.52
CA GLU A 130 15.40 10.22 25.68
C GLU A 130 14.64 9.63 24.48
N ILE A 131 15.26 9.64 23.28
CA ILE A 131 14.64 9.09 22.07
C ILE A 131 14.63 7.57 22.14
N LYS A 132 13.43 6.99 22.04
CA LYS A 132 13.23 5.52 22.04
C LYS A 132 13.07 4.94 20.65
N VAL A 133 12.47 5.72 19.72
CA VAL A 133 12.19 5.27 18.37
C VAL A 133 12.42 6.40 17.36
N VAL A 134 12.88 6.06 16.18
CA VAL A 134 13.05 6.97 15.04
C VAL A 134 12.14 6.54 13.90
N LEU A 135 11.35 7.47 13.37
CA LEU A 135 10.56 7.31 12.15
C LEU A 135 11.35 7.79 10.94
N SER A 136 11.18 7.14 9.79
CA SER A 136 11.78 7.63 8.55
C SER A 136 10.90 7.36 7.33
N ALA A 137 10.74 8.40 6.51
CA ALA A 137 10.27 8.33 5.14
C ALA A 137 11.27 8.97 4.16
N SER A 138 12.57 8.75 4.40
CA SER A 138 13.64 9.13 3.48
C SER A 138 13.49 8.42 2.12
N ILE A 139 14.35 8.74 1.17
CA ILE A 139 14.41 8.01 -0.10
C ILE A 139 14.52 6.50 0.19
N PRO A 140 13.77 5.64 -0.50
CA PRO A 140 13.62 4.22 -0.10
C PRO A 140 14.92 3.46 0.12
N ASP A 141 15.93 3.64 -0.73
CA ASP A 141 17.22 2.95 -0.62
C ASP A 141 18.07 3.41 0.59
N GLU A 142 17.75 4.56 1.18
CA GLU A 142 18.42 5.13 2.35
C GLU A 142 17.82 4.66 3.69
N ARG A 143 16.61 4.08 3.68
CA ARG A 143 15.87 3.69 4.89
C ARG A 143 16.56 2.56 5.66
N ALA A 144 16.97 1.50 4.98
CA ALA A 144 17.64 0.38 5.62
C ALA A 144 19.00 0.76 6.22
N PRO A 145 19.91 1.49 5.52
CA PRO A 145 21.12 2.01 6.12
C PRO A 145 20.88 2.90 7.35
N LEU A 146 19.91 3.78 7.32
CA LEU A 146 19.54 4.62 8.47
C LEU A 146 19.05 3.74 9.63
N GLY A 147 18.11 2.81 9.36
CA GLY A 147 17.56 1.93 10.38
C GLY A 147 18.63 1.10 11.12
N MET A 148 19.65 0.64 10.38
CA MET A 148 20.79 -0.06 10.99
C MET A 148 21.59 0.86 11.93
N ARG A 149 21.81 2.13 11.58
CA ARG A 149 22.47 3.10 12.47
C ARG A 149 21.63 3.39 13.71
N VAL A 150 20.32 3.58 13.52
CA VAL A 150 19.35 3.80 14.61
C VAL A 150 19.36 2.61 15.60
N MET A 151 19.28 1.38 15.10
CA MET A 151 19.29 0.19 15.95
C MET A 151 20.62 0.03 16.71
N LYS A 152 21.77 0.29 16.07
CA LYS A 152 23.08 0.29 16.70
C LYS A 152 23.23 1.37 17.78
N ALA A 153 22.54 2.51 17.63
CA ALA A 153 22.43 3.55 18.65
C ALA A 153 21.45 3.20 19.80
N GLY A 154 20.94 1.96 19.82
CA GLY A 154 20.08 1.46 20.88
C GLY A 154 18.63 1.92 20.80
N LYS A 155 18.16 2.40 19.65
CA LYS A 155 16.80 2.87 19.41
C LYS A 155 16.04 1.96 18.44
N ASP A 156 14.72 1.95 18.53
CA ASP A 156 13.87 1.24 17.58
C ASP A 156 13.66 2.09 16.31
N PHE A 157 13.38 1.44 15.19
CA PHE A 157 13.24 2.09 13.90
C PHE A 157 11.93 1.71 13.21
N ILE A 158 11.23 2.71 12.70
CA ILE A 158 9.99 2.55 11.94
C ILE A 158 10.16 3.23 10.59
N ALA A 159 10.23 2.44 9.54
CA ALA A 159 10.32 2.92 8.16
C ALA A 159 8.94 3.06 7.53
N ASP A 160 8.83 4.02 6.62
CA ASP A 160 7.80 3.96 5.58
C ASP A 160 8.08 2.80 4.61
N LYS A 161 7.05 2.31 3.90
CA LYS A 161 7.19 1.31 2.82
C LYS A 161 7.81 1.95 1.55
N PRO A 162 8.62 1.22 0.81
CA PRO A 162 9.34 0.05 1.23
C PRO A 162 10.43 0.43 2.23
N GLY A 163 10.60 -0.35 3.25
CA GLY A 163 11.65 -0.09 4.25
C GLY A 163 13.02 -0.63 3.85
N ILE A 164 13.06 -1.48 2.84
CA ILE A 164 14.25 -2.21 2.36
C ILE A 164 14.12 -2.34 0.83
N THR A 165 15.20 -2.10 0.09
CA THR A 165 15.16 -2.09 -1.39
C THR A 165 16.00 -3.19 -2.05
N SER A 166 16.74 -4.00 -1.28
CA SER A 166 17.50 -5.13 -1.83
C SER A 166 17.63 -6.30 -0.84
N LEU A 167 17.82 -7.52 -1.37
CA LEU A 167 18.07 -8.70 -0.55
C LEU A 167 19.35 -8.55 0.30
N ALA A 168 20.37 -7.85 -0.19
CA ALA A 168 21.58 -7.55 0.58
C ALA A 168 21.25 -6.65 1.79
N GLN A 169 20.46 -5.59 1.60
CA GLN A 169 19.98 -4.77 2.71
C GLN A 169 19.17 -5.60 3.71
N LEU A 170 18.28 -6.47 3.23
CA LEU A 170 17.47 -7.34 4.10
C LEU A 170 18.33 -8.25 4.97
N ALA A 171 19.36 -8.87 4.40
CA ALA A 171 20.29 -9.70 5.15
C ALA A 171 21.00 -8.92 6.26
N GLU A 172 21.49 -7.73 5.96
CA GLU A 172 22.17 -6.87 6.93
C GLU A 172 21.22 -6.33 8.02
N VAL A 173 20.01 -5.93 7.65
CA VAL A 173 18.99 -5.48 8.63
C VAL A 173 18.65 -6.62 9.58
N ARG A 174 18.43 -7.84 9.08
CA ARG A 174 18.20 -9.04 9.94
C ARG A 174 19.35 -9.28 10.90
N ARG A 175 20.59 -9.18 10.42
CA ARG A 175 21.79 -9.37 11.25
C ARG A 175 21.84 -8.32 12.37
N VAL A 176 21.71 -7.03 12.03
CA VAL A 176 21.75 -5.94 13.02
C VAL A 176 20.57 -6.03 13.99
N GLN A 177 19.38 -6.39 13.52
CA GLN A 177 18.21 -6.60 14.37
C GLN A 177 18.45 -7.74 15.38
N ALA A 178 19.01 -8.86 14.90
CA ALA A 178 19.34 -10.00 15.78
C ALA A 178 20.40 -9.65 16.83
N GLU A 179 21.38 -8.82 16.51
CA GLU A 179 22.43 -8.36 17.42
C GLU A 179 21.91 -7.37 18.47
N THR A 180 21.10 -6.38 18.01
CA THR A 180 20.68 -5.26 18.87
C THR A 180 19.39 -5.54 19.63
N LYS A 181 18.59 -6.51 19.18
CA LYS A 181 17.25 -6.81 19.67
C LYS A 181 16.31 -5.60 19.60
N ARG A 182 16.60 -4.65 18.70
CA ARG A 182 15.73 -3.49 18.43
C ARG A 182 14.67 -3.84 17.41
N ILE A 183 13.55 -3.14 17.46
CA ILE A 183 12.47 -3.29 16.49
C ILE A 183 12.88 -2.60 15.18
N TYR A 184 12.77 -3.32 14.06
CA TYR A 184 12.76 -2.76 12.71
C TYR A 184 11.36 -2.96 12.13
N SER A 185 10.53 -1.92 12.11
CA SER A 185 9.16 -2.02 11.62
C SER A 185 8.99 -1.23 10.33
N ILE A 186 8.08 -1.71 9.47
CA ILE A 186 7.68 -1.03 8.24
C ILE A 186 6.19 -0.74 8.33
N VAL A 187 5.79 0.52 8.04
CA VAL A 187 4.39 0.92 8.10
C VAL A 187 3.66 0.50 6.81
N TYR A 188 2.98 -0.62 6.86
CA TYR A 188 2.05 -1.05 5.82
C TYR A 188 0.68 -0.40 6.05
N SER A 189 0.57 0.87 5.68
CA SER A 189 -0.61 1.70 5.99
C SER A 189 -1.92 1.14 5.43
N GLU A 190 -1.89 0.37 4.35
CA GLU A 190 -3.10 -0.29 3.81
C GLU A 190 -3.68 -1.35 4.75
N ARG A 191 -2.88 -1.92 5.64
CA ARG A 191 -3.35 -2.79 6.72
C ARG A 191 -3.59 -2.01 8.00
N PHE A 192 -2.67 -1.18 8.42
CA PHE A 192 -2.70 -0.55 9.74
C PHE A 192 -3.62 0.66 9.86
N GLU A 193 -3.77 1.43 8.77
CA GLU A 193 -4.46 2.72 8.76
C GLU A 193 -5.71 2.71 7.83
N ASN A 194 -6.19 1.52 7.44
CA ASN A 194 -7.44 1.36 6.70
C ASN A 194 -8.47 0.60 7.55
N ARG A 195 -9.58 1.25 7.85
CA ARG A 195 -10.62 0.70 8.75
C ARG A 195 -11.25 -0.58 8.23
N ALA A 196 -11.49 -0.69 6.91
CA ALA A 196 -12.03 -1.91 6.33
C ALA A 196 -11.05 -3.08 6.49
N THR A 197 -9.74 -2.84 6.32
CA THR A 197 -8.73 -3.89 6.49
C THR A 197 -8.60 -4.32 7.96
N VAL A 198 -8.64 -3.36 8.90
CA VAL A 198 -8.64 -3.67 10.34
C VAL A 198 -9.87 -4.50 10.70
N LYS A 199 -11.07 -4.09 10.23
CA LYS A 199 -12.32 -4.83 10.47
C LYS A 199 -12.32 -6.20 9.83
N ALA A 200 -11.79 -6.34 8.62
CA ALA A 200 -11.63 -7.63 7.97
C ALA A 200 -10.74 -8.59 8.80
N GLY A 201 -9.66 -8.07 9.39
CA GLY A 201 -8.81 -8.84 10.30
C GLY A 201 -9.56 -9.36 11.51
N GLU A 202 -10.43 -8.54 12.12
CA GLU A 202 -11.31 -8.96 13.22
C GLU A 202 -12.28 -10.06 12.78
N LEU A 203 -12.92 -9.91 11.61
CA LEU A 203 -13.88 -10.87 11.06
C LEU A 203 -13.22 -12.21 10.71
N VAL A 204 -12.05 -12.19 10.08
CA VAL A 204 -11.28 -13.40 9.76
C VAL A 204 -10.87 -14.12 11.05
N LYS A 205 -10.35 -13.38 12.03
CA LYS A 205 -10.00 -13.95 13.35
C LYS A 205 -11.19 -14.56 14.07
N ALA A 206 -12.39 -14.00 13.89
CA ALA A 206 -13.64 -14.52 14.44
C ALA A 206 -14.21 -15.72 13.64
N GLY A 207 -13.55 -16.14 12.54
CA GLY A 207 -13.98 -17.27 11.73
C GLY A 207 -15.13 -16.98 10.75
N ALA A 208 -15.42 -15.71 10.45
CA ALA A 208 -16.57 -15.28 9.64
C ALA A 208 -16.61 -15.92 8.23
N ILE A 209 -15.46 -16.29 7.67
CA ILE A 209 -15.33 -16.91 6.34
C ILE A 209 -14.64 -18.27 6.37
N GLY A 210 -14.50 -18.89 7.56
CA GLY A 210 -13.73 -20.13 7.73
C GLY A 210 -12.22 -19.91 7.58
N ASN A 211 -11.51 -20.92 7.08
CA ASN A 211 -10.07 -20.84 6.82
C ASN A 211 -9.81 -20.06 5.53
N VAL A 212 -8.89 -19.10 5.57
CA VAL A 212 -8.52 -18.34 4.38
C VAL A 212 -7.75 -19.23 3.40
N VAL A 213 -8.18 -19.23 2.14
CA VAL A 213 -7.62 -20.03 1.05
C VAL A 213 -6.72 -19.19 0.16
N GLN A 214 -7.19 -17.96 -0.17
CA GLN A 214 -6.50 -17.09 -1.11
C GLN A 214 -6.76 -15.62 -0.82
N THR A 215 -5.77 -14.77 -1.12
CA THR A 215 -5.96 -13.32 -1.24
C THR A 215 -5.71 -12.86 -2.68
N ILE A 216 -6.49 -11.87 -3.14
CA ILE A 216 -6.24 -11.14 -4.38
C ILE A 216 -6.11 -9.67 -4.02
N GLY A 217 -4.86 -9.15 -4.09
CA GLY A 217 -4.54 -7.77 -3.75
C GLY A 217 -4.23 -6.93 -4.98
N LEU A 218 -4.95 -5.81 -5.17
CA LEU A 218 -4.73 -4.88 -6.27
C LEU A 218 -4.31 -3.52 -5.70
N GLY A 219 -3.15 -3.02 -6.13
CA GLY A 219 -2.59 -1.73 -5.70
C GLY A 219 -2.41 -0.74 -6.85
N PRO A 220 -3.50 -0.31 -7.55
CA PRO A 220 -3.40 0.69 -8.58
C PRO A 220 -3.12 2.07 -7.97
N HIS A 221 -2.18 2.82 -8.55
CA HIS A 221 -1.79 4.16 -8.14
C HIS A 221 -1.85 5.13 -9.32
N ARG A 222 -2.01 6.42 -9.03
CA ARG A 222 -1.86 7.48 -10.03
C ARG A 222 -0.41 7.94 -10.05
N ALA A 223 0.22 7.89 -11.22
CA ALA A 223 1.62 8.27 -11.36
C ALA A 223 1.87 9.73 -10.98
N GLY A 224 1.04 10.67 -11.47
CA GLY A 224 1.14 12.08 -11.14
C GLY A 224 2.54 12.64 -11.39
N PHE A 225 3.11 12.39 -12.58
CA PHE A 225 4.52 12.65 -12.92
C PHE A 225 4.99 14.09 -12.65
N LYS A 226 4.10 15.05 -12.79
CA LYS A 226 4.44 16.46 -12.53
C LYS A 226 4.80 16.69 -11.06
N GLY A 227 6.03 17.11 -10.82
CA GLY A 227 6.51 17.44 -9.46
C GLY A 227 7.06 16.24 -8.67
N ARG A 228 7.17 15.06 -9.30
CA ARG A 228 7.88 13.94 -8.70
C ARG A 228 9.39 14.19 -8.70
N PRO A 229 10.12 13.84 -7.63
CA PRO A 229 11.57 13.95 -7.57
C PRO A 229 12.24 12.92 -8.49
N GLU A 230 13.49 13.15 -8.88
CA GLU A 230 14.24 12.29 -9.80
C GLU A 230 14.34 10.83 -9.32
N TRP A 231 14.55 10.61 -8.03
CA TRP A 231 14.67 9.26 -7.46
C TRP A 231 13.42 8.40 -7.69
N PHE A 232 12.25 9.01 -7.85
CA PHE A 232 10.99 8.32 -8.11
C PHE A 232 11.00 7.56 -9.45
N PHE A 233 11.79 8.04 -10.41
CA PHE A 233 11.89 7.46 -11.76
C PHE A 233 13.06 6.46 -11.91
N ASP A 234 13.79 6.15 -10.86
CA ASP A 234 14.91 5.22 -10.87
C ASP A 234 14.64 4.01 -9.96
N ALA A 235 14.36 2.85 -10.56
CA ALA A 235 14.10 1.62 -9.84
C ALA A 235 15.23 1.23 -8.87
N ALA A 236 16.48 1.64 -9.13
CA ALA A 236 17.58 1.42 -8.20
C ALA A 236 17.40 2.17 -6.88
N ARG A 237 16.70 3.32 -6.90
CA ARG A 237 16.46 4.16 -5.73
C ARG A 237 15.23 3.72 -4.91
N TYR A 238 14.16 3.28 -5.58
CA TYR A 238 12.93 2.89 -4.87
C TYR A 238 12.71 1.37 -4.78
N GLY A 239 13.59 0.57 -5.39
CA GLY A 239 13.58 -0.89 -5.32
C GLY A 239 12.77 -1.59 -6.41
N GLY A 240 12.10 -0.86 -7.31
CA GLY A 240 11.17 -1.38 -8.32
C GLY A 240 9.73 -1.45 -7.83
N ILE A 241 8.78 -1.59 -8.78
CA ILE A 241 7.34 -1.45 -8.49
C ILE A 241 6.81 -2.54 -7.55
N LEU A 242 7.33 -3.77 -7.64
CA LEU A 242 6.93 -4.84 -6.74
C LEU A 242 7.40 -4.58 -5.30
N VAL A 243 8.59 -4.01 -5.13
CA VAL A 243 9.11 -3.64 -3.81
C VAL A 243 8.35 -2.44 -3.25
N ASP A 244 8.15 -1.39 -4.06
CA ASP A 244 7.52 -0.14 -3.60
C ASP A 244 6.04 -0.34 -3.25
N ILE A 245 5.23 -0.88 -4.16
CA ILE A 245 3.78 -0.94 -3.96
C ILE A 245 3.33 -2.30 -3.44
N ALA A 246 3.79 -3.42 -4.05
CA ALA A 246 3.30 -4.74 -3.70
C ALA A 246 3.68 -5.19 -2.28
N SER A 247 4.59 -4.49 -1.61
CA SER A 247 4.89 -4.73 -0.19
C SER A 247 3.66 -4.61 0.72
N HIS A 248 2.71 -3.74 0.41
CA HIS A 248 1.42 -3.68 1.10
C HIS A 248 0.60 -4.96 0.95
N GLN A 249 0.51 -5.47 -0.29
CA GLN A 249 -0.30 -6.64 -0.59
C GLN A 249 0.39 -7.93 -0.11
N ALA A 250 1.72 -7.98 -0.09
CA ALA A 250 2.48 -9.09 0.50
C ALA A 250 2.28 -9.16 2.03
N ASP A 251 2.30 -8.02 2.72
CA ASP A 251 1.94 -7.90 4.13
C ASP A 251 0.50 -8.39 4.39
N GLN A 252 -0.47 -7.93 3.59
CA GLN A 252 -1.86 -8.35 3.70
C GLN A 252 -2.03 -9.85 3.42
N PHE A 253 -1.35 -10.40 2.43
CA PHE A 253 -1.36 -11.84 2.15
C PHE A 253 -0.93 -12.65 3.36
N LEU A 254 0.23 -12.34 3.94
CA LEU A 254 0.72 -13.04 5.12
C LEU A 254 -0.20 -12.87 6.32
N PHE A 255 -0.73 -11.67 6.54
CA PHE A 255 -1.61 -11.35 7.66
C PHE A 255 -2.93 -12.14 7.59
N PHE A 256 -3.59 -12.16 6.43
CA PHE A 256 -4.90 -12.80 6.30
C PHE A 256 -4.82 -14.32 6.21
N THR A 257 -3.82 -14.86 5.53
CA THR A 257 -3.62 -16.32 5.47
C THR A 257 -3.03 -16.88 6.77
N GLY A 258 -2.35 -16.06 7.58
CA GLY A 258 -1.59 -16.53 8.73
C GLY A 258 -0.30 -17.27 8.33
N SER A 259 0.12 -17.17 7.06
CA SER A 259 1.32 -17.85 6.58
C SER A 259 2.59 -17.35 7.25
N THR A 260 3.40 -18.28 7.74
CA THR A 260 4.71 -18.03 8.36
C THR A 260 5.88 -18.40 7.45
N LYS A 261 5.59 -19.12 6.37
CA LYS A 261 6.50 -19.45 5.28
C LYS A 261 5.80 -19.18 3.96
N ALA A 262 6.49 -18.60 3.02
CA ALA A 262 5.94 -18.33 1.70
C ALA A 262 7.05 -18.23 0.65
N GLU A 263 6.68 -18.43 -0.61
CA GLU A 263 7.56 -18.34 -1.77
C GLU A 263 6.88 -17.60 -2.93
N VAL A 264 7.67 -17.03 -3.81
CA VAL A 264 7.21 -16.48 -5.09
C VAL A 264 7.13 -17.60 -6.12
N VAL A 265 5.94 -17.82 -6.68
CA VAL A 265 5.71 -18.81 -7.74
C VAL A 265 6.06 -18.23 -9.10
N ALA A 266 5.59 -17.00 -9.38
CA ALA A 266 5.85 -16.28 -10.62
C ALA A 266 5.77 -14.77 -10.36
N SER A 267 6.48 -13.99 -11.16
CA SER A 267 6.41 -12.53 -11.12
C SER A 267 6.83 -11.91 -12.45
N GLN A 268 6.31 -10.73 -12.73
CA GLN A 268 6.74 -9.86 -13.83
C GLN A 268 6.66 -8.39 -13.41
N ALA A 269 7.54 -7.56 -13.94
CA ALA A 269 7.54 -6.12 -13.74
C ALA A 269 8.24 -5.43 -14.91
N GLY A 270 7.81 -4.24 -15.26
CA GLY A 270 8.43 -3.49 -16.32
C GLY A 270 7.80 -2.14 -16.56
N ASN A 271 8.33 -1.48 -17.60
CA ASN A 271 7.80 -0.23 -18.13
C ASN A 271 6.96 -0.54 -19.36
N VAL A 272 5.65 -0.48 -19.24
CA VAL A 272 4.71 -0.82 -20.30
C VAL A 272 4.31 0.40 -21.13
N HIS A 273 4.27 1.59 -20.52
CA HIS A 273 3.69 2.79 -21.14
C HIS A 273 4.49 4.07 -20.94
N THR A 274 5.42 4.11 -20.00
CA THR A 274 6.14 5.34 -19.61
C THR A 274 7.59 5.34 -20.12
N SER A 275 7.78 5.05 -21.41
CA SER A 275 9.10 4.94 -22.05
C SER A 275 10.00 6.16 -21.92
N GLN A 276 9.44 7.37 -21.68
CA GLN A 276 10.18 8.58 -21.38
C GLN A 276 10.98 8.51 -20.07
N TYR A 277 10.67 7.54 -19.20
CA TYR A 277 11.40 7.25 -17.96
C TYR A 277 11.93 5.81 -17.99
N PRO A 278 13.00 5.51 -18.71
CA PRO A 278 13.42 4.13 -19.03
C PRO A 278 13.83 3.30 -17.82
N LYS A 279 14.12 3.92 -16.68
CA LYS A 279 14.42 3.22 -15.43
C LYS A 279 13.21 3.07 -14.50
N PHE A 280 12.06 3.60 -14.91
CA PHE A 280 10.82 3.49 -14.15
C PHE A 280 10.07 2.21 -14.52
N GLN A 281 9.37 1.65 -13.55
CA GLN A 281 8.46 0.53 -13.76
C GLN A 281 7.05 0.97 -13.44
N ASP A 282 6.13 0.80 -14.37
CA ASP A 282 4.74 1.25 -14.24
C ASP A 282 3.73 0.11 -14.06
N PHE A 283 4.18 -1.14 -14.20
CA PHE A 283 3.37 -2.33 -14.01
C PHE A 283 4.18 -3.46 -13.37
N GLY A 284 3.50 -4.25 -12.52
CA GLY A 284 4.03 -5.50 -12.00
C GLY A 284 2.95 -6.36 -11.37
N ASP A 285 3.16 -7.67 -11.41
CA ASP A 285 2.35 -8.63 -10.67
C ASP A 285 3.18 -9.81 -10.15
N MET A 286 2.62 -10.51 -9.19
CA MET A 286 3.23 -11.71 -8.63
C MET A 286 2.19 -12.70 -8.10
N LEU A 287 2.51 -13.98 -8.21
CA LEU A 287 1.80 -15.09 -7.59
C LEU A 287 2.65 -15.64 -6.44
N VAL A 288 2.05 -15.75 -5.27
CA VAL A 288 2.72 -16.26 -4.06
C VAL A 288 2.02 -17.47 -3.49
N ARG A 289 2.78 -18.37 -2.87
CA ARG A 289 2.29 -19.53 -2.14
C ARG A 289 2.84 -19.50 -0.72
N GLY A 290 1.96 -19.57 0.26
CA GLY A 290 2.29 -19.73 1.66
C GLY A 290 1.97 -21.12 2.17
N ASP A 291 2.37 -21.38 3.41
CA ASP A 291 2.05 -22.62 4.13
C ASP A 291 0.56 -22.72 4.55
N GLN A 292 -0.19 -21.58 4.50
CA GLN A 292 -1.61 -21.53 4.88
C GLN A 292 -2.53 -21.01 3.76
N GLY A 293 -2.02 -20.68 2.57
CA GLY A 293 -2.84 -20.18 1.47
C GLY A 293 -2.02 -19.62 0.33
N THR A 294 -2.70 -19.06 -0.69
CA THR A 294 -2.08 -18.49 -1.88
C THR A 294 -2.44 -17.01 -2.02
N GLY A 295 -1.69 -16.26 -2.84
CA GLY A 295 -1.97 -14.86 -3.13
C GLY A 295 -1.64 -14.49 -4.57
N TYR A 296 -2.51 -13.67 -5.17
CA TYR A 296 -2.21 -12.94 -6.40
C TYR A 296 -2.15 -11.44 -6.10
N ILE A 297 -1.12 -10.78 -6.58
CA ILE A 297 -0.85 -9.37 -6.34
C ILE A 297 -0.59 -8.68 -7.68
N ARG A 298 -1.29 -7.59 -7.97
CA ARG A 298 -1.02 -6.71 -9.11
C ARG A 298 -0.89 -5.27 -8.64
N VAL A 299 0.12 -4.58 -9.15
CA VAL A 299 0.40 -3.17 -8.86
C VAL A 299 0.68 -2.41 -10.13
N ASP A 300 0.23 -1.18 -10.21
CA ASP A 300 0.38 -0.37 -11.42
C ASP A 300 0.29 1.15 -11.12
N TRP A 301 0.77 1.94 -12.09
CA TRP A 301 0.67 3.41 -12.09
C TRP A 301 -0.38 3.91 -13.10
N PHE A 302 -1.43 3.11 -13.37
CA PHE A 302 -2.43 3.39 -14.41
C PHE A 302 -3.78 3.87 -13.89
N THR A 303 -3.86 4.37 -12.65
CA THR A 303 -5.10 4.97 -12.17
C THR A 303 -5.48 6.17 -13.05
N PRO A 304 -6.63 6.11 -13.74
CA PRO A 304 -7.04 7.15 -14.69
C PRO A 304 -7.48 8.44 -13.98
N ASP A 305 -7.40 9.57 -14.69
CA ASP A 305 -7.80 10.89 -14.15
C ASP A 305 -9.28 10.98 -13.79
N GLY A 306 -10.14 10.19 -14.44
CA GLY A 306 -11.57 10.11 -14.11
C GLY A 306 -11.88 9.46 -12.75
N LEU A 307 -10.92 8.77 -12.10
CA LEU A 307 -11.10 8.28 -10.74
C LEU A 307 -10.90 9.45 -9.75
N PRO A 308 -11.83 9.69 -8.79
CA PRO A 308 -11.75 10.85 -7.90
C PRO A 308 -10.64 10.73 -6.82
N THR A 309 -9.92 9.61 -6.77
CA THR A 309 -8.86 9.33 -5.79
C THR A 309 -7.53 9.06 -6.48
N TRP A 310 -6.42 9.11 -5.71
CA TRP A 310 -5.07 8.83 -6.21
C TRP A 310 -4.84 7.38 -6.64
N GLY A 311 -5.70 6.48 -6.16
CA GLY A 311 -5.72 5.05 -6.45
C GLY A 311 -6.95 4.43 -5.81
N ASP A 312 -7.19 3.14 -6.06
CA ASP A 312 -8.31 2.40 -5.47
C ASP A 312 -7.87 0.96 -5.16
N GLY A 313 -7.13 0.82 -4.05
CA GLY A 313 -6.68 -0.47 -3.56
C GLY A 313 -7.87 -1.40 -3.32
N ARG A 314 -7.76 -2.65 -3.76
CA ARG A 314 -8.78 -3.69 -3.62
C ARG A 314 -8.17 -4.94 -3.05
N LEU A 315 -8.91 -5.58 -2.17
CA LEU A 315 -8.49 -6.85 -1.59
C LEU A 315 -9.69 -7.79 -1.51
N THR A 316 -9.56 -8.96 -2.12
CA THR A 316 -10.48 -10.08 -1.93
C THR A 316 -9.82 -11.12 -1.05
N ILE A 317 -10.52 -11.58 -0.02
CA ILE A 317 -10.08 -12.62 0.93
C ILE A 317 -11.06 -13.77 0.79
N LEU A 318 -10.64 -14.84 0.14
CA LEU A 318 -11.44 -16.05 -0.05
C LEU A 318 -11.20 -17.01 1.10
N GLY A 319 -12.27 -17.42 1.77
CA GLY A 319 -12.26 -18.46 2.79
C GLY A 319 -13.07 -19.67 2.37
N THR A 320 -13.03 -20.73 3.20
CA THR A 320 -13.78 -21.98 2.96
C THR A 320 -15.28 -21.81 3.13
N ASP A 321 -15.72 -20.81 3.86
CA ASP A 321 -17.12 -20.58 4.26
C ASP A 321 -17.71 -19.27 3.74
N GLY A 322 -16.92 -18.50 2.99
CA GLY A 322 -17.33 -17.21 2.44
C GLY A 322 -16.15 -16.39 1.92
N PHE A 323 -16.40 -15.13 1.66
CA PHE A 323 -15.33 -14.19 1.25
C PHE A 323 -15.59 -12.78 1.77
N ILE A 324 -14.53 -12.00 1.83
CA ILE A 324 -14.56 -10.57 2.12
C ILE A 324 -13.98 -9.82 0.90
N GLU A 325 -14.64 -8.75 0.47
CA GLU A 325 -14.10 -7.79 -0.49
C GLU A 325 -13.93 -6.43 0.17
N ILE A 326 -12.73 -5.86 0.02
CA ILE A 326 -12.41 -4.51 0.48
C ILE A 326 -12.17 -3.62 -0.73
N ARG A 327 -12.77 -2.42 -0.71
CA ARG A 327 -12.46 -1.30 -1.60
C ARG A 327 -12.00 -0.14 -0.76
N LYS A 328 -10.73 0.23 -0.94
CA LYS A 328 -10.09 1.21 -0.07
C LYS A 328 -10.73 2.60 -0.18
N ASN A 329 -11.04 3.03 -1.41
CA ASN A 329 -11.46 4.39 -1.68
C ASN A 329 -12.83 4.51 -2.35
N VAL A 330 -13.14 3.73 -3.37
CA VAL A 330 -14.33 3.94 -4.20
C VAL A 330 -15.24 2.71 -4.21
N ASP A 331 -16.51 2.89 -3.85
CA ASP A 331 -17.57 1.92 -4.16
C ASP A 331 -18.15 2.23 -5.54
N ILE A 332 -18.00 1.34 -6.51
CA ILE A 332 -18.56 1.51 -7.85
C ILE A 332 -20.09 1.52 -7.87
N ALA A 333 -20.74 1.04 -6.82
CA ALA A 333 -22.20 1.14 -6.65
C ALA A 333 -22.64 2.50 -6.07
N GLY A 334 -21.68 3.44 -5.87
CA GLY A 334 -21.97 4.83 -5.53
C GLY A 334 -22.14 5.11 -4.03
N ARG A 335 -21.81 4.21 -3.12
CA ARG A 335 -21.77 4.55 -1.70
C ARG A 335 -20.70 5.60 -1.44
N PRO A 336 -21.02 6.66 -0.68
CA PRO A 336 -20.04 7.70 -0.35
C PRO A 336 -19.00 7.21 0.65
N GLY A 337 -17.87 7.91 0.73
CA GLY A 337 -16.79 7.63 1.68
C GLY A 337 -15.72 6.71 1.13
N SER A 338 -15.01 6.06 2.02
CA SER A 338 -13.92 5.12 1.76
C SER A 338 -14.00 3.94 2.74
N SER A 339 -13.02 3.04 2.69
CA SER A 339 -12.96 1.88 3.60
C SER A 339 -14.19 0.96 3.50
N HIS A 340 -14.63 0.68 2.27
CA HIS A 340 -15.78 -0.17 2.02
C HIS A 340 -15.43 -1.65 2.25
N LEU A 341 -16.31 -2.35 2.99
CA LEU A 341 -16.17 -3.77 3.28
C LEU A 341 -17.48 -4.51 2.96
N PHE A 342 -17.35 -5.58 2.16
CA PHE A 342 -18.43 -6.50 1.83
C PHE A 342 -18.06 -7.88 2.35
N LEU A 343 -18.94 -8.48 3.15
CA LEU A 343 -18.83 -9.85 3.65
C LEU A 343 -19.93 -10.70 3.02
N SER A 344 -19.55 -11.80 2.41
CA SER A 344 -20.47 -12.84 1.98
C SER A 344 -20.13 -14.13 2.70
N ASP A 345 -21.07 -14.63 3.49
CA ASP A 345 -20.94 -15.89 4.24
C ASP A 345 -21.98 -16.92 3.76
N LYS A 346 -22.11 -18.03 4.45
CA LYS A 346 -23.09 -19.10 4.13
C LYS A 346 -24.56 -18.67 4.19
N LYS A 347 -24.86 -17.48 4.75
CA LYS A 347 -26.23 -17.06 5.03
C LYS A 347 -26.64 -15.83 4.21
N GLN A 348 -25.73 -14.87 4.04
CA GLN A 348 -26.04 -13.58 3.46
C GLN A 348 -24.82 -12.86 2.90
N THR A 349 -25.09 -11.83 2.10
CA THR A 349 -24.09 -10.81 1.71
C THR A 349 -24.42 -9.51 2.43
N THR A 350 -23.44 -8.94 3.12
CA THR A 350 -23.61 -7.75 3.98
C THR A 350 -22.56 -6.70 3.65
N TYR A 351 -23.00 -5.45 3.55
CA TYR A 351 -22.10 -4.30 3.65
C TYR A 351 -21.82 -4.02 5.12
N VAL A 352 -20.57 -4.06 5.53
CA VAL A 352 -20.16 -3.85 6.93
C VAL A 352 -19.74 -2.40 7.11
N ASP A 353 -20.39 -1.68 8.02
CA ASP A 353 -20.01 -0.33 8.39
C ASP A 353 -18.67 -0.34 9.15
N THR A 354 -17.71 0.41 8.65
CA THR A 354 -16.35 0.50 9.21
C THR A 354 -16.06 1.86 9.85
N THR A 355 -17.03 2.79 9.88
CA THR A 355 -16.83 4.17 10.34
C THR A 355 -16.37 4.28 11.78
N GLY A 356 -16.83 3.38 12.67
CA GLY A 356 -16.47 3.33 14.08
C GLY A 356 -15.22 2.50 14.41
N VAL A 357 -14.54 1.93 13.42
CA VAL A 357 -13.38 1.05 13.67
C VAL A 357 -12.19 1.86 14.14
N GLU A 358 -11.60 1.44 15.27
CA GLU A 358 -10.40 2.04 15.83
C GLU A 358 -9.14 1.57 15.10
N LEU A 359 -8.26 2.51 14.76
CA LEU A 359 -6.94 2.25 14.20
C LEU A 359 -5.93 2.07 15.34
N THR A 360 -5.65 0.83 15.69
CA THR A 360 -4.90 0.47 16.90
C THR A 360 -3.38 0.51 16.74
N TYR A 361 -2.86 0.60 15.51
CA TYR A 361 -1.42 0.50 15.23
C TYR A 361 -0.55 1.40 16.08
N GLY A 362 -0.88 2.70 16.18
CA GLY A 362 -0.08 3.64 16.96
C GLY A 362 0.07 3.24 18.42
N ARG A 363 -1.01 2.75 19.05
CA ARG A 363 -0.98 2.27 20.43
C ARG A 363 -0.19 0.98 20.58
N GLN A 364 -0.34 0.04 19.63
CA GLN A 364 0.38 -1.22 19.63
C GLN A 364 1.89 -0.99 19.48
N ILE A 365 2.33 -0.20 18.49
CA ILE A 365 3.76 0.02 18.25
C ILE A 365 4.43 0.78 19.40
N VAL A 366 3.74 1.73 20.03
CA VAL A 366 4.25 2.43 21.24
C VAL A 366 4.40 1.44 22.40
N SER A 367 3.43 0.56 22.62
CA SER A 367 3.55 -0.52 23.61
C SER A 367 4.68 -1.48 23.28
N ASP A 368 4.82 -1.92 22.01
CA ASP A 368 5.87 -2.83 21.60
C ASP A 368 7.28 -2.27 21.85
N VAL A 369 7.48 -0.95 21.61
CA VAL A 369 8.74 -0.26 21.94
C VAL A 369 9.03 -0.27 23.43
N LEU A 370 8.02 -0.05 24.29
CA LEU A 370 8.19 0.05 25.75
C LEU A 370 8.32 -1.33 26.41
N ASP A 371 7.44 -2.25 26.02
CA ASP A 371 7.25 -3.55 26.67
C ASP A 371 8.05 -4.65 25.99
N ARG A 372 8.77 -4.34 24.90
CA ARG A 372 9.56 -5.27 24.07
C ARG A 372 8.74 -6.43 23.53
N THR A 373 7.53 -6.11 23.08
CA THR A 373 6.58 -7.05 22.44
C THR A 373 6.55 -6.83 20.92
N GLU A 374 5.76 -7.62 20.19
CA GLU A 374 5.60 -7.55 18.74
C GLU A 374 4.12 -7.65 18.37
N THR A 375 3.26 -6.91 19.09
CA THR A 375 1.80 -7.01 18.95
C THR A 375 1.28 -6.32 17.69
N ALA A 376 1.94 -5.27 17.21
CA ALA A 376 1.59 -4.61 15.96
C ALA A 376 1.98 -5.48 14.75
N MET A 377 3.20 -6.03 14.77
CA MET A 377 3.73 -6.88 13.71
C MET A 377 5.01 -7.58 14.20
N THR A 378 5.10 -8.89 14.01
CA THR A 378 6.32 -9.61 14.36
C THR A 378 7.47 -9.27 13.40
N GLN A 379 8.73 -9.32 13.89
CA GLN A 379 9.91 -9.13 13.04
C GLN A 379 9.98 -10.17 11.92
N ALA A 380 9.55 -11.41 12.21
CA ALA A 380 9.48 -12.48 11.22
C ALA A 380 8.53 -12.12 10.06
N HIS A 381 7.33 -11.62 10.36
CA HIS A 381 6.35 -11.18 9.36
C HIS A 381 6.88 -9.99 8.54
N CYS A 382 7.43 -8.97 9.21
CA CYS A 382 7.99 -7.78 8.55
C CYS A 382 9.05 -8.17 7.51
N PHE A 383 9.98 -9.03 7.90
CA PHE A 383 11.05 -9.47 7.01
C PHE A 383 10.60 -10.45 5.92
N LEU A 384 9.60 -11.31 6.20
CA LEU A 384 9.07 -12.21 5.18
C LEU A 384 8.29 -11.43 4.11
N ALA A 385 7.51 -10.43 4.49
CA ALA A 385 6.81 -9.57 3.54
C ALA A 385 7.80 -8.87 2.59
N MET A 386 8.89 -8.33 3.12
CA MET A 386 9.94 -7.72 2.30
C MET A 386 10.69 -8.75 1.45
N GLN A 387 10.99 -9.92 2.00
CA GLN A 387 11.68 -10.97 1.25
C GLN A 387 10.88 -11.37 0.00
N LEU A 388 9.58 -11.58 0.11
CA LEU A 388 8.72 -11.95 -1.01
C LEU A 388 8.78 -10.93 -2.15
N VAL A 389 8.63 -9.64 -1.85
CA VAL A 389 8.64 -8.62 -2.89
C VAL A 389 10.03 -8.37 -3.48
N LEU A 390 11.09 -8.51 -2.69
CA LEU A 390 12.47 -8.42 -3.17
C LEU A 390 12.83 -9.60 -4.08
N GLU A 391 12.44 -10.81 -3.71
CA GLU A 391 12.62 -12.01 -4.55
C GLU A 391 11.79 -11.92 -5.83
N ALA A 392 10.53 -11.45 -5.73
CA ALA A 392 9.67 -11.24 -6.89
C ALA A 392 10.28 -10.22 -7.85
N GLN A 393 10.78 -9.09 -7.35
CA GLN A 393 11.43 -8.05 -8.16
C GLN A 393 12.71 -8.58 -8.83
N GLN A 394 13.50 -9.38 -8.13
CA GLN A 394 14.73 -9.98 -8.68
C GLN A 394 14.44 -11.00 -9.78
N ARG A 395 13.34 -11.77 -9.66
CA ARG A 395 12.94 -12.82 -10.62
C ARG A 395 12.07 -12.30 -11.74
N ALA A 396 11.55 -11.08 -11.62
CA ALA A 396 10.59 -10.55 -12.57
C ALA A 396 11.18 -10.49 -13.98
N GLY A 397 10.54 -11.20 -14.92
CA GLY A 397 10.75 -10.98 -16.34
C GLY A 397 10.02 -9.72 -16.80
N SER A 398 10.39 -9.21 -17.97
CA SER A 398 9.66 -8.10 -18.60
C SER A 398 8.21 -8.53 -18.91
N PRO A 399 7.22 -7.63 -18.78
CA PRO A 399 5.86 -7.90 -19.24
C PRO A 399 5.83 -8.22 -20.73
N LEU A 400 4.94 -9.13 -21.14
CA LEU A 400 4.80 -9.59 -22.54
C LEU A 400 4.35 -8.52 -23.55
N LEU A 401 4.14 -7.28 -23.12
CA LEU A 401 3.68 -6.15 -23.94
C LEU A 401 4.85 -5.26 -24.41
N GLU A 402 5.97 -5.86 -24.80
CA GLU A 402 6.97 -5.14 -25.59
C GLU A 402 6.37 -4.94 -26.99
N SER A 403 5.96 -3.69 -27.29
CA SER A 403 5.43 -3.25 -28.58
C SER A 403 6.54 -3.05 -29.62
#